data_a6c73f3357053694c118695ad5f841d5
#
_entry.id   a6c73f3357053694c118695ad5f841d5
#
_cell.length_a   1.000
_cell.length_b   1.000
_cell.length_c   1.000
_cell.angle_alpha   90.00
_cell.angle_beta   90.00
_cell.angle_gamma   90.00
#
_symmetry.space_group_name_H-M   'P 1'
#
loop_
_entity.id
_entity.type
_entity.pdbx_description
1 polymer ?
#
loop_
_entity_poly.entity_id
_entity_poly.type
_entity_poly.pdbx_seq_one_letter_code
_entity_poly.pdbx_strand_id
1 'polypeptide(L)'
;MRVLSGIQPSGNLHIGNYLGALKNWVDEQHHYENVFCIVDLHALTVPQDPAALFHKTREVALLYLAAGLNLAHSAIFVQSHISAHSELTWLLNCVTPLGWLERMTQYKDKSIKQESVGTGLLDYPVLMAADIILYDAHYVPVGEDQKQHVELTRDIAQRFNHLYGDTFVLPEVLIPTAGARIKGLDDPTAKMSKSSEKQGHALRLLDPPDVLRKSIMRATTDSENRIAFDPDRQPGVFNLLTIYQALTGESEAAILSEFEGQGYGALKKRVAEVVIAALEPIQQRYHDMASEPGYIEQVLKEGADRVRPIAEQRLLVAQRNLGLRK
;
A
#
# COMPACT_ATOMS: atom_id res chain seq x y z
N MET A 1 -10.94 11.46 -13.66
CA MET A 1 -10.40 10.08 -13.84
C MET A 1 -10.38 9.40 -12.49
N ARG A 2 -10.58 8.07 -12.45
CA ARG A 2 -10.65 7.31 -11.20
C ARG A 2 -9.35 6.56 -10.96
N VAL A 3 -8.89 6.58 -9.70
CA VAL A 3 -7.69 5.88 -9.23
C VAL A 3 -8.12 4.87 -8.17
N LEU A 4 -7.67 3.62 -8.30
CA LEU A 4 -7.88 2.60 -7.29
C LEU A 4 -6.57 2.23 -6.62
N SER A 5 -6.56 2.22 -5.30
CA SER A 5 -5.44 1.77 -4.48
C SER A 5 -5.91 0.75 -3.46
N GLY A 6 -5.20 -0.36 -3.37
CA GLY A 6 -5.47 -1.43 -2.40
C GLY A 6 -4.36 -1.55 -1.36
N ILE A 7 -4.72 -1.81 -0.12
CA ILE A 7 -3.76 -2.17 0.92
C ILE A 7 -4.24 -3.37 1.72
N GLN A 8 -3.37 -4.36 1.87
CA GLN A 8 -3.63 -5.48 2.76
C GLN A 8 -3.54 -5.05 4.22
N PRO A 9 -4.53 -5.42 5.05
CA PRO A 9 -4.52 -5.18 6.49
C PRO A 9 -3.61 -6.17 7.22
N SER A 10 -2.35 -6.28 6.79
CA SER A 10 -1.35 -7.19 7.33
C SER A 10 -0.11 -6.43 7.78
N GLY A 11 0.45 -6.83 8.92
CA GLY A 11 1.60 -6.18 9.53
C GLY A 11 1.30 -4.74 10.00
N ASN A 12 2.35 -4.02 10.38
CA ASN A 12 2.22 -2.63 10.84
C ASN A 12 2.69 -1.67 9.75
N LEU A 13 1.89 -0.63 9.48
CA LEU A 13 2.31 0.44 8.59
C LEU A 13 3.55 1.15 9.17
N HIS A 14 4.52 1.40 8.33
CA HIS A 14 5.78 2.02 8.70
C HIS A 14 6.09 3.23 7.80
N ILE A 15 7.10 4.00 8.16
CA ILE A 15 7.47 5.24 7.46
C ILE A 15 7.72 5.02 5.96
N GLY A 16 8.22 3.84 5.56
CA GLY A 16 8.40 3.50 4.15
C GLY A 16 7.08 3.36 3.38
N ASN A 17 5.97 2.95 4.04
CA ASN A 17 4.63 2.96 3.44
C ASN A 17 4.09 4.39 3.35
N TYR A 18 4.33 5.19 4.38
CA TYR A 18 3.90 6.59 4.41
C TYR A 18 4.60 7.39 3.31
N LEU A 19 5.94 7.40 3.28
CA LEU A 19 6.72 8.17 2.31
C LEU A 19 6.67 7.60 0.88
N GLY A 20 6.51 6.27 0.76
CA GLY A 20 6.50 5.60 -0.53
C GLY A 20 5.15 5.65 -1.26
N ALA A 21 4.05 5.84 -0.53
CA ALA A 21 2.70 5.79 -1.12
C ALA A 21 1.73 6.78 -0.48
N LEU A 22 1.45 6.65 0.83
CA LEU A 22 0.34 7.33 1.47
C LEU A 22 0.46 8.86 1.42
N LYS A 23 1.67 9.40 1.63
CA LYS A 23 1.93 10.84 1.53
C LYS A 23 1.60 11.36 0.12
N ASN A 24 2.04 10.66 -0.92
CA ASN A 24 1.75 11.05 -2.31
C ASN A 24 0.24 11.01 -2.60
N TRP A 25 -0.49 10.01 -2.07
CA TRP A 25 -1.94 9.94 -2.22
C TRP A 25 -2.64 11.13 -1.57
N VAL A 26 -2.17 11.56 -0.39
CA VAL A 26 -2.70 12.76 0.30
C VAL A 26 -2.41 14.01 -0.51
N ASP A 27 -1.20 14.17 -1.02
CA ASP A 27 -0.81 15.34 -1.79
C ASP A 27 -1.58 15.44 -3.12
N GLU A 28 -1.83 14.31 -3.81
CA GLU A 28 -2.44 14.23 -5.13
C GLU A 28 -3.97 13.99 -5.10
N GLN A 29 -4.59 13.81 -3.93
CA GLN A 29 -5.99 13.37 -3.81
C GLN A 29 -7.01 14.27 -4.50
N HIS A 30 -6.68 15.54 -4.74
CA HIS A 30 -7.57 16.51 -5.38
C HIS A 30 -7.66 16.35 -6.91
N HIS A 31 -6.73 15.62 -7.51
CA HIS A 31 -6.65 15.47 -8.97
C HIS A 31 -7.50 14.31 -9.51
N TYR A 32 -7.94 13.41 -8.64
CA TYR A 32 -8.61 12.17 -9.01
C TYR A 32 -9.83 11.89 -8.14
N GLU A 33 -10.74 11.07 -8.65
CA GLU A 33 -11.73 10.36 -7.85
C GLU A 33 -11.03 9.12 -7.26
N ASN A 34 -10.73 9.15 -5.96
CA ASN A 34 -9.91 8.13 -5.33
C ASN A 34 -10.77 7.05 -4.66
N VAL A 35 -10.43 5.80 -4.93
CA VAL A 35 -11.06 4.61 -4.36
C VAL A 35 -9.98 3.83 -3.61
N PHE A 36 -10.04 3.84 -2.27
CA PHE A 36 -9.12 3.14 -1.39
C PHE A 36 -9.80 1.89 -0.82
N CYS A 37 -9.34 0.73 -1.25
CA CYS A 37 -9.84 -0.56 -0.84
C CYS A 37 -8.91 -1.21 0.19
N ILE A 38 -9.44 -1.52 1.38
CA ILE A 38 -8.72 -2.36 2.34
C ILE A 38 -9.01 -3.80 1.97
N VAL A 39 -7.99 -4.46 1.39
CA VAL A 39 -8.16 -5.75 0.71
C VAL A 39 -7.98 -6.92 1.68
N ASP A 40 -8.98 -7.10 2.53
CA ASP A 40 -9.03 -8.13 3.56
C ASP A 40 -9.16 -9.55 2.98
N LEU A 41 -9.83 -9.73 1.83
CA LEU A 41 -9.90 -11.02 1.14
C LEU A 41 -8.51 -11.47 0.65
N HIS A 42 -7.67 -10.55 0.19
CA HIS A 42 -6.28 -10.89 -0.18
C HIS A 42 -5.44 -11.32 1.03
N ALA A 43 -5.76 -10.83 2.22
CA ALA A 43 -5.06 -11.26 3.43
C ALA A 43 -5.28 -12.75 3.73
N LEU A 44 -6.41 -13.34 3.31
CA LEU A 44 -6.77 -14.74 3.52
C LEU A 44 -5.93 -15.73 2.70
N THR A 45 -5.09 -15.26 1.78
CA THR A 45 -4.14 -16.11 1.04
C THR A 45 -3.09 -16.78 1.94
N VAL A 46 -2.98 -16.31 3.17
CA VAL A 46 -2.24 -16.93 4.27
C VAL A 46 -3.13 -16.99 5.51
N PRO A 47 -2.94 -17.98 6.41
CA PRO A 47 -3.73 -18.08 7.64
C PRO A 47 -3.69 -16.78 8.45
N GLN A 48 -4.86 -16.34 8.92
CA GLN A 48 -5.03 -15.13 9.73
C GLN A 48 -5.67 -15.47 11.07
N ASP A 49 -5.26 -14.77 12.12
CA ASP A 49 -6.07 -14.70 13.34
C ASP A 49 -7.27 -13.78 13.09
N PRO A 50 -8.52 -14.24 13.32
CA PRO A 50 -9.71 -13.46 12.97
C PRO A 50 -9.81 -12.13 13.73
N ALA A 51 -9.42 -12.10 15.00
CA ALA A 51 -9.47 -10.89 15.81
C ALA A 51 -8.41 -9.89 15.34
N ALA A 52 -7.21 -10.37 15.05
CA ALA A 52 -6.13 -9.53 14.53
C ALA A 52 -6.49 -8.94 13.15
N LEU A 53 -7.06 -9.74 12.24
CA LEU A 53 -7.49 -9.26 10.93
C LEU A 53 -8.56 -8.16 11.06
N PHE A 54 -9.56 -8.37 11.93
CA PHE A 54 -10.59 -7.39 12.20
C PHE A 54 -10.03 -6.06 12.71
N HIS A 55 -9.12 -6.11 13.68
CA HIS A 55 -8.49 -4.91 14.23
C HIS A 55 -7.57 -4.22 13.23
N LYS A 56 -6.76 -4.98 12.49
CA LYS A 56 -5.85 -4.42 11.49
C LYS A 56 -6.57 -3.74 10.33
N THR A 57 -7.71 -4.26 9.91
CA THR A 57 -8.55 -3.63 8.88
C THR A 57 -8.96 -2.21 9.31
N ARG A 58 -9.35 -2.02 10.57
CA ARG A 58 -9.73 -0.72 11.13
C ARG A 58 -8.55 0.19 11.37
N GLU A 59 -7.46 -0.34 11.88
CA GLU A 59 -6.21 0.39 12.10
C GLU A 59 -5.70 1.02 10.79
N VAL A 60 -5.72 0.26 9.68
CA VAL A 60 -5.30 0.76 8.37
C VAL A 60 -6.21 1.90 7.90
N ALA A 61 -7.53 1.77 8.05
CA ALA A 61 -8.48 2.82 7.68
C ALA A 61 -8.26 4.10 8.49
N LEU A 62 -8.10 3.97 9.81
CA LEU A 62 -7.80 5.09 10.70
C LEU A 62 -6.49 5.77 10.33
N LEU A 63 -5.44 5.00 10.02
CA LEU A 63 -4.14 5.54 9.59
C LEU A 63 -4.23 6.30 8.27
N TYR A 64 -5.09 5.88 7.34
CA TYR A 64 -5.33 6.62 6.09
C TYR A 64 -5.91 8.00 6.38
N LEU A 65 -6.95 8.06 7.22
CA LEU A 65 -7.57 9.31 7.64
C LEU A 65 -6.61 10.19 8.45
N ALA A 66 -5.88 9.57 9.40
CA ALA A 66 -4.90 10.26 10.23
C ALA A 66 -3.76 10.88 9.42
N ALA A 67 -3.35 10.21 8.34
CA ALA A 67 -2.34 10.74 7.42
C ALA A 67 -2.85 11.91 6.57
N GLY A 68 -4.18 12.14 6.48
CA GLY A 68 -4.75 13.29 5.81
C GLY A 68 -5.62 12.97 4.58
N LEU A 69 -6.00 11.71 4.35
CA LEU A 69 -6.97 11.40 3.30
C LEU A 69 -8.33 12.01 3.63
N ASN A 70 -8.89 12.75 2.66
CA ASN A 70 -10.13 13.48 2.80
C ASN A 70 -11.27 12.71 2.15
N LEU A 71 -12.32 12.39 2.93
CA LEU A 71 -13.51 11.66 2.48
C LEU A 71 -14.31 12.40 1.40
N ALA A 72 -14.15 13.72 1.25
CA ALA A 72 -14.77 14.46 0.16
C ALA A 72 -14.21 14.04 -1.22
N HIS A 73 -12.94 13.65 -1.30
CA HIS A 73 -12.24 13.27 -2.53
C HIS A 73 -11.98 11.78 -2.63
N SER A 74 -12.18 11.03 -1.53
CA SER A 74 -11.78 9.64 -1.42
C SER A 74 -12.91 8.79 -0.82
N ALA A 75 -13.13 7.60 -1.36
CA ALA A 75 -13.92 6.56 -0.71
C ALA A 75 -12.95 5.56 -0.06
N ILE A 76 -13.12 5.26 1.23
CA ILE A 76 -12.34 4.25 1.96
C ILE A 76 -13.33 3.17 2.40
N PHE A 77 -13.09 1.92 2.01
CA PHE A 77 -13.99 0.80 2.32
C PHE A 77 -13.22 -0.52 2.45
N VAL A 78 -13.90 -1.53 2.99
CA VAL A 78 -13.37 -2.89 3.13
C VAL A 78 -13.84 -3.75 1.96
N GLN A 79 -12.96 -4.46 1.31
CA GLN A 79 -13.21 -5.30 0.13
C GLN A 79 -14.36 -6.29 0.36
N SER A 80 -14.35 -7.02 1.47
CA SER A 80 -15.38 -8.01 1.80
C SER A 80 -16.78 -7.42 2.03
N HIS A 81 -16.89 -6.10 2.22
CA HIS A 81 -18.20 -5.45 2.37
C HIS A 81 -18.97 -5.31 1.03
N ILE A 82 -18.33 -5.61 -0.10
CA ILE A 82 -18.91 -5.56 -1.45
C ILE A 82 -18.71 -6.90 -2.13
N SER A 83 -19.75 -7.75 -2.17
CA SER A 83 -19.70 -9.11 -2.70
C SER A 83 -19.34 -9.19 -4.19
N ALA A 84 -19.54 -8.11 -4.93
CA ALA A 84 -19.21 -8.00 -6.36
C ALA A 84 -17.74 -8.36 -6.66
N HIS A 85 -16.81 -8.11 -5.74
CA HIS A 85 -15.40 -8.51 -5.88
C HIS A 85 -15.25 -10.02 -6.08
N SER A 86 -15.84 -10.80 -5.19
CA SER A 86 -15.77 -12.28 -5.26
C SER A 86 -16.57 -12.83 -6.43
N GLU A 87 -17.74 -12.23 -6.73
CA GLU A 87 -18.57 -12.69 -7.84
C GLU A 87 -17.92 -12.41 -9.18
N LEU A 88 -17.37 -11.21 -9.40
CA LEU A 88 -16.63 -10.92 -10.62
C LEU A 88 -15.39 -11.79 -10.75
N THR A 89 -14.67 -12.05 -9.65
CA THR A 89 -13.51 -12.95 -9.66
C THR A 89 -13.86 -14.30 -10.24
N TRP A 90 -15.01 -14.89 -9.85
CA TRP A 90 -15.45 -16.15 -10.43
C TRP A 90 -15.67 -16.06 -11.94
N LEU A 91 -16.33 -14.98 -12.41
CA LEU A 91 -16.58 -14.80 -13.84
C LEU A 91 -15.27 -14.63 -14.64
N LEU A 92 -14.30 -13.90 -14.06
CA LEU A 92 -12.98 -13.68 -14.67
C LEU A 92 -12.14 -14.98 -14.68
N ASN A 93 -12.25 -15.82 -13.65
CA ASN A 93 -11.59 -17.13 -13.60
C ASN A 93 -12.00 -18.02 -14.78
N CYS A 94 -13.27 -17.94 -15.19
CA CYS A 94 -13.76 -18.71 -16.32
C CYS A 94 -13.16 -18.29 -17.68
N VAL A 95 -12.56 -17.11 -17.76
CA VAL A 95 -11.93 -16.59 -18.99
C VAL A 95 -10.41 -16.47 -18.90
N THR A 96 -9.82 -16.59 -17.72
CA THR A 96 -8.39 -16.47 -17.48
C THR A 96 -7.68 -17.79 -17.73
N PRO A 97 -6.73 -17.88 -18.67
CA PRO A 97 -5.94 -19.09 -18.87
C PRO A 97 -5.09 -19.41 -17.63
N LEU A 98 -5.13 -20.65 -17.14
CA LEU A 98 -4.37 -21.11 -15.98
C LEU A 98 -2.86 -20.79 -16.10
N GLY A 99 -2.28 -21.01 -17.30
CA GLY A 99 -0.87 -20.73 -17.54
C GLY A 99 -0.46 -19.26 -17.40
N TRP A 100 -1.41 -18.30 -17.39
CA TRP A 100 -1.10 -16.91 -17.07
C TRP A 100 -0.79 -16.74 -15.58
N LEU A 101 -1.57 -17.40 -14.73
CA LEU A 101 -1.40 -17.38 -13.26
C LEU A 101 -0.13 -18.11 -12.82
N GLU A 102 0.15 -19.27 -13.42
CA GLU A 102 1.36 -20.07 -13.13
C GLU A 102 2.67 -19.34 -13.49
N ARG A 103 2.62 -18.38 -14.43
CA ARG A 103 3.79 -17.57 -14.81
C ARG A 103 4.03 -16.37 -13.92
N MET A 104 3.08 -16.01 -13.02
CA MET A 104 3.24 -14.88 -12.11
C MET A 104 4.44 -15.07 -11.18
N THR A 105 5.33 -14.10 -11.16
CA THR A 105 6.55 -14.12 -10.33
C THR A 105 6.23 -14.28 -8.85
N GLN A 106 5.26 -13.53 -8.35
CA GLN A 106 4.83 -13.59 -6.96
C GLN A 106 4.27 -14.97 -6.55
N TYR A 107 3.57 -15.67 -7.46
CA TYR A 107 3.11 -17.03 -7.21
C TYR A 107 4.29 -17.98 -7.03
N LYS A 108 5.26 -17.94 -7.94
CA LYS A 108 6.46 -18.78 -7.88
C LYS A 108 7.25 -18.56 -6.60
N ASP A 109 7.47 -17.28 -6.23
CA ASP A 109 8.28 -16.92 -5.06
C ASP A 109 7.61 -17.31 -3.73
N LYS A 110 6.27 -17.18 -3.65
CA LYS A 110 5.52 -17.45 -2.42
C LYS A 110 5.18 -18.93 -2.25
N SER A 111 4.91 -19.64 -3.35
CA SER A 111 4.56 -21.07 -3.30
C SER A 111 5.69 -21.94 -2.74
N ILE A 112 6.95 -21.59 -3.03
CA ILE A 112 8.14 -22.32 -2.53
C ILE A 112 8.28 -22.19 -1.01
N LYS A 113 7.74 -21.12 -0.42
CA LYS A 113 7.88 -20.80 1.02
C LYS A 113 6.77 -21.38 1.90
N GLN A 114 5.79 -22.04 1.31
CA GLN A 114 4.64 -22.60 2.03
C GLN A 114 4.67 -24.14 1.95
N GLU A 115 4.41 -24.79 3.08
CA GLU A 115 4.27 -26.26 3.13
C GLU A 115 3.02 -26.74 2.39
N SER A 116 1.95 -25.93 2.43
CA SER A 116 0.70 -26.19 1.72
C SER A 116 0.24 -24.91 1.03
N VAL A 117 0.13 -24.97 -0.29
CA VAL A 117 -0.28 -23.84 -1.12
C VAL A 117 -1.78 -23.89 -1.35
N GLY A 118 -2.51 -22.94 -0.77
CA GLY A 118 -3.95 -22.78 -1.04
C GLY A 118 -4.22 -22.25 -2.45
N THR A 119 -5.35 -22.63 -3.04
CA THR A 119 -5.77 -22.15 -4.38
C THR A 119 -5.80 -20.63 -4.46
N GLY A 120 -6.17 -19.94 -3.37
CA GLY A 120 -6.20 -18.48 -3.31
C GLY A 120 -4.85 -17.82 -3.60
N LEU A 121 -3.71 -18.50 -3.33
CA LEU A 121 -2.40 -17.96 -3.68
C LEU A 121 -2.15 -17.97 -5.20
N LEU A 122 -2.70 -18.91 -5.93
CA LEU A 122 -2.67 -18.94 -7.39
C LEU A 122 -3.66 -17.91 -7.98
N ASP A 123 -4.82 -17.78 -7.34
CA ASP A 123 -5.99 -17.09 -7.88
C ASP A 123 -6.09 -15.60 -7.50
N TYR A 124 -5.37 -15.14 -6.45
CA TYR A 124 -5.46 -13.75 -6.02
C TYR A 124 -5.18 -12.70 -7.11
N PRO A 125 -4.38 -12.94 -8.17
CA PRO A 125 -4.22 -11.97 -9.24
C PRO A 125 -5.52 -11.71 -10.02
N VAL A 126 -6.42 -12.71 -10.09
CA VAL A 126 -7.75 -12.54 -10.70
C VAL A 126 -8.67 -11.73 -9.79
N LEU A 127 -8.61 -11.97 -8.46
CA LEU A 127 -9.30 -11.12 -7.48
C LEU A 127 -8.81 -9.66 -7.56
N MET A 128 -7.50 -9.45 -7.70
CA MET A 128 -6.95 -8.10 -7.90
C MET A 128 -7.44 -7.47 -9.21
N ALA A 129 -7.55 -8.24 -10.29
CA ALA A 129 -8.14 -7.76 -11.52
C ALA A 129 -9.61 -7.34 -11.32
N ALA A 130 -10.40 -8.14 -10.60
CA ALA A 130 -11.79 -7.80 -10.25
C ALA A 130 -11.85 -6.50 -9.42
N ASP A 131 -10.98 -6.35 -8.41
CA ASP A 131 -10.90 -5.14 -7.59
C ASP A 131 -10.73 -3.88 -8.43
N ILE A 132 -9.90 -3.93 -9.46
CA ILE A 132 -9.55 -2.79 -10.29
C ILE A 132 -10.66 -2.46 -11.29
N ILE A 133 -11.14 -3.47 -12.03
CA ILE A 133 -12.05 -3.23 -13.17
C ILE A 133 -13.51 -3.03 -12.75
N LEU A 134 -13.90 -3.44 -11.52
CA LEU A 134 -15.24 -3.15 -10.97
C LEU A 134 -15.53 -1.65 -10.86
N TYR A 135 -14.51 -0.86 -10.64
CA TYR A 135 -14.66 0.59 -10.41
C TYR A 135 -14.30 1.44 -11.63
N ASP A 136 -14.12 0.84 -12.80
CA ASP A 136 -13.64 1.56 -13.99
C ASP A 136 -12.38 2.38 -13.70
N ALA A 137 -11.45 1.80 -12.94
CA ALA A 137 -10.22 2.49 -12.59
C ALA A 137 -9.39 2.76 -13.85
N HIS A 138 -9.04 4.02 -14.04
CA HIS A 138 -8.16 4.43 -15.14
C HIS A 138 -6.70 4.21 -14.77
N TYR A 139 -6.38 4.45 -13.49
CA TYR A 139 -5.02 4.35 -12.97
C TYR A 139 -4.96 3.52 -11.70
N VAL A 140 -3.86 2.77 -11.58
CA VAL A 140 -3.54 1.98 -10.39
C VAL A 140 -2.11 2.34 -9.95
N PRO A 141 -1.93 3.11 -8.86
CA PRO A 141 -0.61 3.44 -8.34
C PRO A 141 -0.02 2.22 -7.66
N VAL A 142 1.03 1.68 -8.24
CA VAL A 142 1.72 0.48 -7.73
C VAL A 142 3.23 0.62 -7.83
N GLY A 143 3.94 -0.09 -6.95
CA GLY A 143 5.37 -0.30 -7.09
C GLY A 143 5.70 -1.28 -8.22
N GLU A 144 6.97 -1.32 -8.63
CA GLU A 144 7.47 -2.20 -9.71
C GLU A 144 7.11 -3.68 -9.50
N ASP A 145 7.08 -4.15 -8.26
CA ASP A 145 6.75 -5.53 -7.89
C ASP A 145 5.27 -5.90 -8.16
N GLN A 146 4.40 -4.92 -8.34
CA GLN A 146 2.97 -5.11 -8.65
C GLN A 146 2.61 -4.80 -10.10
N LYS A 147 3.55 -4.29 -10.90
CA LYS A 147 3.31 -3.94 -12.30
C LYS A 147 2.78 -5.12 -13.11
N GLN A 148 3.37 -6.32 -12.93
CA GLN A 148 2.92 -7.55 -13.59
C GLN A 148 1.44 -7.88 -13.30
N HIS A 149 0.93 -7.56 -12.11
CA HIS A 149 -0.48 -7.79 -11.77
C HIS A 149 -1.41 -6.82 -12.53
N VAL A 150 -1.02 -5.57 -12.70
CA VAL A 150 -1.81 -4.61 -13.49
C VAL A 150 -1.77 -4.96 -14.98
N GLU A 151 -0.64 -5.44 -15.49
CA GLU A 151 -0.54 -5.97 -16.85
C GLU A 151 -1.46 -7.19 -17.05
N LEU A 152 -1.46 -8.13 -16.10
CA LEU A 152 -2.40 -9.27 -16.12
C LEU A 152 -3.87 -8.81 -16.07
N THR A 153 -4.18 -7.80 -15.25
CA THR A 153 -5.52 -7.20 -15.20
C THR A 153 -5.96 -6.69 -16.56
N ARG A 154 -5.07 -5.99 -17.28
CA ARG A 154 -5.33 -5.51 -18.64
C ARG A 154 -5.59 -6.66 -19.60
N ASP A 155 -4.76 -7.70 -19.55
CA ASP A 155 -4.91 -8.89 -20.42
C ASP A 155 -6.25 -9.59 -20.17
N ILE A 156 -6.66 -9.76 -18.92
CA ILE A 156 -7.94 -10.37 -18.53
C ILE A 156 -9.10 -9.49 -19.03
N ALA A 157 -9.07 -8.18 -18.80
CA ALA A 157 -10.11 -7.26 -19.22
C ALA A 157 -10.22 -7.21 -20.75
N GLN A 158 -9.10 -7.15 -21.46
CA GLN A 158 -9.05 -7.15 -22.92
C GLN A 158 -9.60 -8.45 -23.50
N ARG A 159 -9.24 -9.60 -22.90
CA ARG A 159 -9.77 -10.90 -23.31
C ARG A 159 -11.27 -11.00 -23.09
N PHE A 160 -11.77 -10.55 -21.96
CA PHE A 160 -13.21 -10.52 -21.69
C PHE A 160 -13.94 -9.65 -22.70
N ASN A 161 -13.46 -8.42 -22.95
CA ASN A 161 -14.04 -7.50 -23.91
C ASN A 161 -14.04 -8.09 -25.34
N HIS A 162 -12.99 -8.80 -25.72
CA HIS A 162 -12.92 -9.47 -27.01
C HIS A 162 -13.95 -10.61 -27.15
N LEU A 163 -14.16 -11.38 -26.10
CA LEU A 163 -15.05 -12.56 -26.12
C LEU A 163 -16.54 -12.20 -26.01
N TYR A 164 -16.85 -11.16 -25.19
CA TYR A 164 -18.23 -10.88 -24.78
C TYR A 164 -18.68 -9.43 -25.05
N GLY A 165 -17.85 -8.63 -25.71
CA GLY A 165 -18.12 -7.23 -26.01
C GLY A 165 -17.59 -6.25 -24.97
N ASP A 166 -17.52 -4.98 -25.34
CA ASP A 166 -16.94 -3.90 -24.54
C ASP A 166 -17.63 -3.80 -23.17
N THR A 167 -16.88 -4.20 -22.14
CA THR A 167 -17.37 -4.31 -20.76
C THR A 167 -16.50 -3.53 -19.79
N PHE A 168 -15.18 -3.71 -19.85
CA PHE A 168 -14.24 -3.17 -18.87
C PHE A 168 -13.33 -2.09 -19.43
N VAL A 169 -13.08 -1.07 -18.64
CA VAL A 169 -12.00 -0.09 -18.89
C VAL A 169 -10.65 -0.76 -18.67
N LEU A 170 -9.69 -0.50 -19.55
CA LEU A 170 -8.33 -1.03 -19.40
C LEU A 170 -7.51 -0.10 -18.50
N PRO A 171 -7.11 -0.53 -17.30
CA PRO A 171 -6.37 0.32 -16.38
C PRO A 171 -4.93 0.55 -16.85
N GLU A 172 -4.33 1.65 -16.42
CA GLU A 172 -2.91 1.94 -16.60
C GLU A 172 -2.18 2.00 -15.27
N VAL A 173 -0.90 1.61 -15.30
CA VAL A 173 -0.02 1.75 -14.14
C VAL A 173 0.30 3.22 -13.94
N LEU A 174 0.03 3.74 -12.75
CA LEU A 174 0.54 5.04 -12.31
C LEU A 174 1.80 4.79 -11.47
N ILE A 175 2.96 5.09 -12.05
CA ILE A 175 4.21 5.03 -11.29
C ILE A 175 4.35 6.36 -10.56
N PRO A 176 4.35 6.37 -9.20
CA PRO A 176 4.59 7.60 -8.47
C PRO A 176 5.95 8.20 -8.84
N THR A 177 5.95 9.46 -9.24
CA THR A 177 7.17 10.18 -9.66
C THR A 177 8.17 10.42 -8.52
N ALA A 178 7.72 10.31 -7.27
CA ALA A 178 8.54 10.48 -6.08
C ALA A 178 8.01 9.59 -4.96
N GLY A 179 8.56 8.41 -4.82
CA GLY A 179 8.35 7.56 -3.64
C GLY A 179 9.70 7.19 -3.05
N ALA A 180 10.01 7.65 -1.85
CA ALA A 180 11.27 7.28 -1.19
C ALA A 180 11.32 5.77 -0.95
N ARG A 181 12.31 5.09 -1.50
CA ARG A 181 12.52 3.65 -1.33
C ARG A 181 13.26 3.38 -0.02
N ILE A 182 12.54 3.44 1.07
CA ILE A 182 13.11 3.29 2.41
C ILE A 182 13.52 1.84 2.68
N LYS A 183 14.73 1.68 3.21
CA LYS A 183 15.36 0.41 3.58
C LYS A 183 15.24 0.15 5.08
N GLY A 184 15.49 -1.12 5.49
CA GLY A 184 15.58 -1.47 6.91
C GLY A 184 16.66 -0.68 7.64
N LEU A 185 16.43 -0.31 8.89
CA LEU A 185 17.44 0.43 9.66
C LEU A 185 18.59 -0.45 10.14
N ASP A 186 18.35 -1.73 10.31
CA ASP A 186 19.34 -2.74 10.69
C ASP A 186 20.02 -3.38 9.49
N ASP A 187 19.35 -3.37 8.32
CA ASP A 187 19.85 -3.87 7.05
C ASP A 187 19.47 -2.91 5.92
N PRO A 188 20.34 -1.95 5.56
CA PRO A 188 20.05 -0.96 4.53
C PRO A 188 20.12 -1.53 3.11
N THR A 189 20.39 -2.82 2.93
CA THR A 189 20.33 -3.49 1.62
C THR A 189 18.91 -4.01 1.33
N ALA A 190 18.18 -4.40 2.38
CA ALA A 190 16.82 -4.92 2.29
C ALA A 190 15.77 -3.80 2.38
N LYS A 191 14.61 -3.98 1.70
CA LYS A 191 13.46 -3.05 1.83
C LYS A 191 12.90 -3.12 3.25
N MET A 192 12.54 -1.98 3.84
CA MET A 192 11.79 -1.94 5.10
C MET A 192 10.48 -2.72 4.95
N SER A 193 10.21 -3.65 5.87
CA SER A 193 9.12 -4.63 5.74
C SER A 193 8.12 -4.55 6.91
N LYS A 194 6.83 -4.64 6.57
CA LYS A 194 5.73 -4.72 7.55
C LYS A 194 5.78 -6.01 8.39
N SER A 195 6.28 -7.10 7.81
CA SER A 195 6.29 -8.44 8.41
C SER A 195 7.58 -8.75 9.20
N SER A 196 8.53 -7.83 9.24
CA SER A 196 9.75 -8.05 10.04
C SER A 196 9.40 -7.97 11.53
N GLU A 197 9.61 -9.07 12.23
CA GLU A 197 9.50 -9.13 13.70
C GLU A 197 10.73 -8.55 14.40
N LYS A 198 11.81 -8.30 13.67
CA LYS A 198 13.06 -7.80 14.21
C LYS A 198 12.90 -6.38 14.71
N GLN A 199 13.09 -6.22 16.02
CA GLN A 199 12.97 -4.93 16.69
C GLN A 199 14.00 -3.93 16.13
N GLY A 200 13.54 -2.73 15.71
CA GLY A 200 14.40 -1.70 15.13
C GLY A 200 14.62 -1.81 13.62
N HIS A 201 14.06 -2.83 12.93
CA HIS A 201 14.09 -2.93 11.47
C HIS A 201 13.27 -1.81 10.79
N ALA A 202 12.07 -1.56 11.30
CA ALA A 202 11.14 -0.59 10.74
C ALA A 202 10.74 0.48 11.76
N LEU A 203 10.45 1.68 11.28
CA LEU A 203 9.82 2.77 12.04
C LEU A 203 8.32 2.70 11.79
N ARG A 204 7.58 2.09 12.73
CA ARG A 204 6.13 1.95 12.62
C ARG A 204 5.46 3.30 12.86
N LEU A 205 4.37 3.60 12.18
CA LEU A 205 3.71 4.90 12.29
C LEU A 205 3.14 5.18 13.69
N LEU A 206 2.78 4.13 14.42
CA LEU A 206 2.22 4.22 15.77
C LEU A 206 3.24 3.92 16.90
N ASP A 207 4.53 3.77 16.55
CA ASP A 207 5.56 3.59 17.59
C ASP A 207 5.71 4.87 18.42
N PRO A 208 5.83 4.76 19.78
CA PRO A 208 6.09 5.91 20.63
C PRO A 208 7.40 6.64 20.28
N PRO A 209 7.51 7.95 20.58
CA PRO A 209 8.69 8.76 20.24
C PRO A 209 10.03 8.21 20.74
N ASP A 210 10.05 7.60 21.93
CA ASP A 210 11.25 6.98 22.50
C ASP A 210 11.67 5.72 21.73
N VAL A 211 10.70 4.91 21.24
CA VAL A 211 10.95 3.73 20.41
C VAL A 211 11.50 4.17 19.04
N LEU A 212 10.89 5.17 18.41
CA LEU A 212 11.35 5.73 17.12
C LEU A 212 12.79 6.24 17.25
N ARG A 213 13.05 7.06 18.28
CA ARG A 213 14.40 7.59 18.57
C ARG A 213 15.42 6.48 18.76
N LYS A 214 15.09 5.49 19.60
CA LYS A 214 15.98 4.35 19.89
C LYS A 214 16.30 3.54 18.62
N SER A 215 15.32 3.31 17.75
CA SER A 215 15.50 2.59 16.50
C SER A 215 16.43 3.35 15.54
N ILE A 216 16.22 4.67 15.39
CA ILE A 216 17.07 5.51 14.54
C ILE A 216 18.50 5.62 15.08
N MET A 217 18.67 5.79 16.39
CA MET A 217 20.01 5.85 17.00
C MET A 217 20.80 4.55 16.83
N ARG A 218 20.11 3.40 16.71
CA ARG A 218 20.71 2.07 16.47
C ARG A 218 20.85 1.71 15.00
N ALA A 219 20.37 2.54 14.09
CA ALA A 219 20.45 2.28 12.65
C ALA A 219 21.89 1.96 12.22
N THR A 220 22.03 1.00 11.34
CA THR A 220 23.33 0.58 10.80
C THR A 220 23.94 1.71 9.97
N THR A 221 25.20 2.06 10.25
CA THR A 221 26.01 2.97 9.48
C THR A 221 27.40 2.40 9.34
N ASP A 222 28.17 2.85 8.35
CA ASP A 222 29.57 2.50 8.16
C ASP A 222 30.49 3.14 9.23
N SER A 223 31.81 2.97 9.08
CA SER A 223 32.82 3.49 9.98
C SER A 223 33.56 4.74 9.45
N GLU A 224 33.20 5.26 8.26
CA GLU A 224 33.88 6.40 7.64
C GLU A 224 33.59 7.72 8.35
N ASN A 225 32.49 7.80 9.11
CA ASN A 225 31.98 9.01 9.80
C ASN A 225 31.88 10.24 8.87
N ARG A 226 31.59 9.98 7.60
CA ARG A 226 31.35 11.01 6.56
C ARG A 226 29.89 10.97 6.16
N ILE A 227 29.23 12.12 6.10
CA ILE A 227 27.83 12.23 5.68
C ILE A 227 27.80 12.58 4.19
N ALA A 228 27.29 11.68 3.35
CA ALA A 228 27.15 11.85 1.91
C ALA A 228 25.97 11.05 1.35
N PHE A 229 25.37 11.52 0.25
CA PHE A 229 24.38 10.77 -0.53
C PHE A 229 25.08 9.76 -1.43
N ASP A 230 25.61 8.68 -0.84
CA ASP A 230 26.33 7.62 -1.54
C ASP A 230 25.69 6.25 -1.23
N PRO A 231 24.76 5.77 -2.09
CA PRO A 231 24.05 4.51 -1.84
C PRO A 231 24.94 3.27 -1.89
N ASP A 232 26.06 3.33 -2.61
CA ASP A 232 26.93 2.18 -2.81
C ASP A 232 27.91 2.02 -1.66
N ARG A 233 28.49 3.12 -1.17
CA ARG A 233 29.49 3.09 -0.09
C ARG A 233 28.86 3.21 1.28
N GLN A 234 27.79 4.01 1.40
CA GLN A 234 27.18 4.38 2.67
C GLN A 234 25.65 4.10 2.68
N PRO A 235 25.18 2.87 2.37
CA PRO A 235 23.74 2.59 2.21
C PRO A 235 22.92 2.94 3.46
N GLY A 236 23.48 2.79 4.66
CA GLY A 236 22.80 3.13 5.92
C GLY A 236 22.65 4.63 6.11
N VAL A 237 23.70 5.41 5.83
CA VAL A 237 23.67 6.90 5.87
C VAL A 237 22.74 7.42 4.79
N PHE A 238 22.85 6.90 3.57
CA PHE A 238 21.97 7.23 2.45
C PHE A 238 20.50 7.01 2.80
N ASN A 239 20.15 5.88 3.45
CA ASN A 239 18.80 5.61 3.89
C ASN A 239 18.27 6.63 4.91
N LEU A 240 19.11 7.03 5.89
CA LEU A 240 18.74 8.07 6.86
C LEU A 240 18.56 9.43 6.19
N LEU A 241 19.44 9.81 5.27
CA LEU A 241 19.33 11.04 4.49
C LEU A 241 18.10 11.04 3.58
N THR A 242 17.75 9.88 2.99
CA THR A 242 16.54 9.71 2.18
C THR A 242 15.28 9.94 3.01
N ILE A 243 15.23 9.41 4.24
CA ILE A 243 14.11 9.65 5.17
C ILE A 243 14.04 11.14 5.51
N TYR A 244 15.16 11.75 5.84
CA TYR A 244 15.24 13.16 6.18
C TYR A 244 14.74 14.03 5.03
N GLN A 245 15.28 13.84 3.84
CA GLN A 245 14.92 14.58 2.63
C GLN A 245 13.42 14.45 2.29
N ALA A 246 12.89 13.24 2.35
CA ALA A 246 11.47 12.98 2.03
C ALA A 246 10.51 13.67 3.03
N LEU A 247 10.94 13.91 4.27
CA LEU A 247 10.14 14.59 5.30
C LEU A 247 10.31 16.10 5.28
N THR A 248 11.52 16.61 5.02
CA THR A 248 11.80 18.07 5.04
C THR A 248 11.54 18.72 3.68
N GLY A 249 11.68 17.98 2.58
CA GLY A 249 11.64 18.52 1.22
C GLY A 249 12.88 19.31 0.83
N GLU A 250 13.93 19.30 1.65
CA GLU A 250 15.17 20.04 1.41
C GLU A 250 16.00 19.43 0.28
N SER A 251 16.79 20.25 -0.40
CA SER A 251 17.72 19.76 -1.40
C SER A 251 18.91 19.04 -0.77
N GLU A 252 19.52 18.09 -1.50
CA GLU A 252 20.73 17.38 -1.03
C GLU A 252 21.84 18.36 -0.60
N ALA A 253 22.03 19.45 -1.35
CA ALA A 253 23.04 20.44 -1.04
C ALA A 253 22.77 21.16 0.29
N ALA A 254 21.52 21.49 0.59
CA ALA A 254 21.11 22.11 1.85
C ALA A 254 21.34 21.14 3.03
N ILE A 255 20.93 19.88 2.86
CA ILE A 255 21.12 18.83 3.86
C ILE A 255 22.61 18.59 4.15
N LEU A 256 23.44 18.47 3.12
CA LEU A 256 24.88 18.27 3.31
C LEU A 256 25.54 19.47 4.00
N SER A 257 25.09 20.71 3.69
CA SER A 257 25.57 21.90 4.37
C SER A 257 25.19 21.95 5.85
N GLU A 258 23.97 21.50 6.21
CA GLU A 258 23.53 21.40 7.62
C GLU A 258 24.44 20.46 8.43
N PHE A 259 24.90 19.36 7.81
CA PHE A 259 25.72 18.35 8.49
C PHE A 259 27.22 18.51 8.26
N GLU A 260 27.68 19.58 7.65
CA GLU A 260 29.12 19.83 7.43
C GLU A 260 29.90 19.78 8.75
N GLY A 261 30.94 18.96 8.80
CA GLY A 261 31.78 18.78 9.99
C GLY A 261 31.13 17.98 11.13
N GLN A 262 29.91 17.43 10.92
CA GLN A 262 29.20 16.65 11.93
C GLN A 262 29.37 15.15 11.69
N GLY A 263 29.23 14.36 12.76
CA GLY A 263 29.27 12.90 12.69
C GLY A 263 27.88 12.25 12.68
N TYR A 264 27.85 10.93 12.54
CA TYR A 264 26.59 10.13 12.46
C TYR A 264 25.69 10.29 13.68
N GLY A 265 26.23 10.57 14.86
CA GLY A 265 25.41 10.83 16.05
C GLY A 265 24.51 12.05 15.90
N ALA A 266 25.01 13.14 15.30
CA ALA A 266 24.24 14.34 15.02
C ALA A 266 23.19 14.08 13.94
N LEU A 267 23.56 13.42 12.84
CA LEU A 267 22.62 13.01 11.79
C LEU A 267 21.47 12.19 12.36
N LYS A 268 21.77 11.10 13.09
CA LYS A 268 20.74 10.22 13.66
C LYS A 268 19.81 10.97 14.62
N LYS A 269 20.37 11.87 15.45
CA LYS A 269 19.57 12.68 16.36
C LYS A 269 18.60 13.58 15.59
N ARG A 270 19.09 14.25 14.55
CA ARG A 270 18.28 15.16 13.75
C ARG A 270 17.22 14.42 12.94
N VAL A 271 17.56 13.27 12.33
CA VAL A 271 16.59 12.39 11.65
C VAL A 271 15.48 11.94 12.63
N ALA A 272 15.84 11.57 13.87
CA ALA A 272 14.86 11.18 14.88
C ALA A 272 13.91 12.33 15.24
N GLU A 273 14.42 13.55 15.37
CA GLU A 273 13.59 14.75 15.63
C GLU A 273 12.59 14.99 14.51
N VAL A 274 13.06 14.96 13.24
CA VAL A 274 12.20 15.18 12.07
C VAL A 274 11.15 14.08 11.91
N VAL A 275 11.53 12.80 12.10
CA VAL A 275 10.58 11.67 12.04
C VAL A 275 9.52 11.79 13.12
N ILE A 276 9.91 12.08 14.37
CA ILE A 276 8.96 12.23 15.48
C ILE A 276 8.00 13.39 15.20
N ALA A 277 8.52 14.54 14.82
CA ALA A 277 7.70 15.72 14.51
C ALA A 277 6.71 15.49 13.35
N ALA A 278 7.10 14.68 12.36
CA ALA A 278 6.22 14.33 11.25
C ALA A 278 5.13 13.31 11.63
N LEU A 279 5.42 12.36 12.53
CA LEU A 279 4.49 11.32 12.92
C LEU A 279 3.57 11.72 14.08
N GLU A 280 3.99 12.60 14.96
CA GLU A 280 3.20 13.04 16.13
C GLU A 280 1.80 13.56 15.76
N PRO A 281 1.60 14.43 14.74
CA PRO A 281 0.27 14.87 14.34
C PRO A 281 -0.59 13.72 13.77
N ILE A 282 0.03 12.74 13.10
CA ILE A 282 -0.66 11.56 12.57
C ILE A 282 -1.13 10.69 13.74
N GLN A 283 -0.25 10.44 14.71
CA GLN A 283 -0.57 9.66 15.92
C GLN A 283 -1.68 10.31 16.73
N GLN A 284 -1.63 11.64 16.90
CA GLN A 284 -2.68 12.36 17.63
C GLN A 284 -4.04 12.19 16.94
N ARG A 285 -4.14 12.47 15.63
CA ARG A 285 -5.39 12.28 14.88
C ARG A 285 -5.89 10.84 14.91
N TYR A 286 -4.96 9.87 14.83
CA TYR A 286 -5.30 8.45 14.94
C TYR A 286 -5.97 8.14 16.29
N HIS A 287 -5.37 8.57 17.41
CA HIS A 287 -5.89 8.32 18.75
C HIS A 287 -7.23 9.03 18.98
N ASP A 288 -7.38 10.26 18.51
CA ASP A 288 -8.63 11.01 18.62
C ASP A 288 -9.77 10.23 17.92
N MET A 289 -9.59 9.84 16.65
CA MET A 289 -10.59 9.07 15.89
C MET A 289 -10.80 7.66 16.47
N ALA A 290 -9.77 6.99 16.94
CA ALA A 290 -9.87 5.65 17.52
C ALA A 290 -10.64 5.66 18.84
N SER A 291 -10.68 6.79 19.56
CA SER A 291 -11.42 6.95 20.81
C SER A 291 -12.92 7.19 20.59
N GLU A 292 -13.37 7.51 19.37
CA GLU A 292 -14.77 7.75 19.03
C GLU A 292 -15.49 6.42 18.71
N PRO A 293 -16.44 5.96 19.54
CA PRO A 293 -17.15 4.71 19.30
C PRO A 293 -17.95 4.75 17.98
N GLY A 294 -17.75 3.74 17.13
CA GLY A 294 -18.49 3.59 15.88
C GLY A 294 -18.06 4.50 14.73
N TYR A 295 -17.11 5.44 14.96
CA TYR A 295 -16.68 6.37 13.91
C TYR A 295 -16.13 5.63 12.68
N ILE A 296 -15.18 4.73 12.89
CA ILE A 296 -14.55 4.05 11.76
C ILE A 296 -15.49 3.09 11.03
N GLU A 297 -16.42 2.44 11.74
CA GLU A 297 -17.46 1.61 11.15
C GLU A 297 -18.38 2.42 10.23
N GLN A 298 -18.75 3.64 10.67
CA GLN A 298 -19.55 4.55 9.86
C GLN A 298 -18.79 4.98 8.60
N VAL A 299 -17.54 5.40 8.72
CA VAL A 299 -16.69 5.78 7.58
C VAL A 299 -16.57 4.65 6.57
N LEU A 300 -16.28 3.43 7.03
CA LEU A 300 -16.15 2.26 6.15
C LEU A 300 -17.47 1.88 5.47
N LYS A 301 -18.58 2.01 6.19
CA LYS A 301 -19.93 1.80 5.64
C LYS A 301 -20.26 2.82 4.57
N GLU A 302 -20.09 4.12 4.86
CA GLU A 302 -20.37 5.22 3.92
C GLU A 302 -19.47 5.10 2.67
N GLY A 303 -18.19 4.74 2.85
CA GLY A 303 -17.28 4.46 1.76
C GLY A 303 -17.76 3.32 0.87
N ALA A 304 -18.20 2.21 1.47
CA ALA A 304 -18.76 1.08 0.73
C ALA A 304 -20.07 1.47 0.01
N ASP A 305 -20.97 2.18 0.68
CA ASP A 305 -22.25 2.60 0.10
C ASP A 305 -22.06 3.56 -1.08
N ARG A 306 -21.01 4.40 -1.06
CA ARG A 306 -20.64 5.31 -2.15
C ARG A 306 -20.16 4.56 -3.41
N VAL A 307 -19.38 3.50 -3.25
CA VAL A 307 -18.76 2.80 -4.39
C VAL A 307 -19.51 1.55 -4.83
N ARG A 308 -20.36 0.97 -3.98
CA ARG A 308 -21.18 -0.22 -4.26
C ARG A 308 -22.00 -0.11 -5.55
N PRO A 309 -22.73 0.99 -5.83
CA PRO A 309 -23.51 1.11 -7.06
C PRO A 309 -22.64 1.01 -8.33
N ILE A 310 -21.40 1.49 -8.27
CA ILE A 310 -20.44 1.43 -9.39
C ILE A 310 -20.05 -0.04 -9.65
N ALA A 311 -19.65 -0.75 -8.58
CA ALA A 311 -19.24 -2.14 -8.65
C ALA A 311 -20.40 -3.05 -9.12
N GLU A 312 -21.59 -2.89 -8.55
CA GLU A 312 -22.78 -3.68 -8.92
C GLU A 312 -23.24 -3.43 -10.35
N GLN A 313 -23.19 -2.16 -10.80
CA GLN A 313 -23.51 -1.83 -12.19
C GLN A 313 -22.52 -2.48 -13.16
N ARG A 314 -21.22 -2.45 -12.85
CA ARG A 314 -20.19 -3.07 -13.70
C ARG A 314 -20.33 -4.58 -13.72
N LEU A 315 -20.57 -5.20 -12.57
CA LEU A 315 -20.85 -6.64 -12.48
C LEU A 315 -22.09 -7.03 -13.29
N LEU A 316 -23.17 -6.24 -13.20
CA LEU A 316 -24.39 -6.47 -13.96
C LEU A 316 -24.16 -6.44 -15.48
N VAL A 317 -23.34 -5.49 -15.97
CA VAL A 317 -22.97 -5.43 -17.40
C VAL A 317 -22.20 -6.69 -17.80
N ALA A 318 -21.23 -7.13 -17.00
CA ALA A 318 -20.49 -8.36 -17.25
C ALA A 318 -21.41 -9.59 -17.28
N GLN A 319 -22.35 -9.70 -16.35
CA GLN A 319 -23.33 -10.79 -16.29
C GLN A 319 -24.24 -10.81 -17.51
N ARG A 320 -24.70 -9.63 -17.97
CA ARG A 320 -25.51 -9.52 -19.19
C ARG A 320 -24.75 -9.97 -20.43
N ASN A 321 -23.53 -9.52 -20.57
CA ASN A 321 -22.69 -9.88 -21.70
C ASN A 321 -22.35 -11.39 -21.74
N LEU A 322 -22.30 -12.03 -20.56
CA LEU A 322 -22.18 -13.49 -20.40
C LEU A 322 -23.54 -14.25 -20.60
N GLY A 323 -24.65 -13.54 -20.73
CA GLY A 323 -25.99 -14.17 -20.86
C GLY A 323 -26.56 -14.70 -19.52
N LEU A 324 -26.00 -14.33 -18.39
CA LEU A 324 -26.46 -14.74 -17.04
C LEU A 324 -27.65 -13.91 -16.57
N ARG A 325 -27.84 -12.71 -17.11
CA ARG A 325 -28.94 -11.79 -16.81
C ARG A 325 -29.46 -11.14 -18.08
N LYS A 326 -30.72 -10.66 -18.03
CA LYS A 326 -31.35 -9.91 -19.13
C LYS A 326 -31.17 -8.40 -18.95
#